data_f80cb3ec7fc4d5809739c6643c9bf28b
#
_entry.id   f80cb3ec7fc4d5809739c6643c9bf28b
#
_cell.length_a   1.000
_cell.length_b   1.000
_cell.length_c   1.000
_cell.angle_alpha   90.00
_cell.angle_beta   90.00
_cell.angle_gamma   90.00
#
_symmetry.space_group_name_H-M   'P 1'
#
loop_
_entity.id
_entity.type
_entity.pdbx_description
1 polymer ?
#
loop_
_entity_poly.entity_id
_entity_poly.type
_entity_poly.pdbx_seq_one_letter_code
_entity_poly.pdbx_strand_id
1 'polypeptide(L)'
;MSAGYDFAVPRWIAVMLAVMLAAGAGVAQADVYTWTDADGVAHFTNLRPSGGKWKKLTWVEPDSGSKAAARRGSCERCDKIAATDTSPERFHRYDPFILEASQLYRIPVPLIRAVIKVESDYDTRVVSSMDCKGLMQVHPQVEIDMGAQGDIFDPRTNIMTGTRLLRWLANRVDGDLVLTIAGYHAGLGSLAKYGYTVPPYAYTRQYLKMVLERYYQYKAEEQRALAAGR
;
A
#
# COMPACT_ATOMS: atom_id res chain seq x y z
N MET A 1 -41.58 -19.81 -43.89
CA MET A 1 -42.24 -19.86 -42.58
C MET A 1 -41.13 -19.92 -41.52
N SER A 2 -40.74 -18.76 -40.97
CA SER A 2 -39.74 -18.68 -39.88
C SER A 2 -40.50 -18.42 -38.58
N ALA A 3 -40.49 -19.37 -37.67
CA ALA A 3 -41.06 -19.23 -36.34
C ALA A 3 -40.04 -18.47 -35.45
N GLY A 4 -40.39 -17.21 -35.12
CA GLY A 4 -39.70 -16.44 -34.13
C GLY A 4 -40.05 -16.93 -32.73
N TYR A 5 -39.06 -17.38 -31.97
CA TYR A 5 -39.25 -17.70 -30.56
C TYR A 5 -38.98 -16.43 -29.73
N ASP A 6 -40.06 -15.79 -29.29
CA ASP A 6 -39.98 -14.73 -28.26
C ASP A 6 -39.73 -15.38 -26.90
N PHE A 7 -38.48 -15.29 -26.41
CA PHE A 7 -38.14 -15.63 -25.02
C PHE A 7 -38.49 -14.44 -24.11
N ALA A 8 -39.72 -14.38 -23.64
CA ALA A 8 -40.08 -13.46 -22.58
C ALA A 8 -39.47 -13.94 -21.24
N VAL A 9 -38.47 -13.24 -20.76
CA VAL A 9 -37.87 -13.51 -19.45
C VAL A 9 -38.91 -13.25 -18.35
N PRO A 10 -39.26 -14.21 -17.51
CA PRO A 10 -40.30 -14.01 -16.49
C PRO A 10 -39.91 -12.87 -15.53
N ARG A 11 -40.88 -12.00 -15.22
CA ARG A 11 -40.68 -10.80 -14.37
C ARG A 11 -40.02 -11.08 -13.00
N TRP A 12 -40.21 -12.26 -12.44
CA TRP A 12 -39.59 -12.66 -11.16
C TRP A 12 -38.07 -12.89 -11.30
N ILE A 13 -37.55 -13.30 -12.46
CA ILE A 13 -36.10 -13.41 -12.72
C ILE A 13 -35.49 -12.02 -12.79
N ALA A 14 -36.12 -11.04 -13.39
CA ALA A 14 -35.65 -9.66 -13.43
C ALA A 14 -35.62 -9.02 -12.02
N VAL A 15 -36.59 -9.35 -11.16
CA VAL A 15 -36.61 -8.88 -9.76
C VAL A 15 -35.50 -9.54 -8.92
N MET A 16 -35.26 -10.83 -9.13
CA MET A 16 -34.15 -11.52 -8.43
C MET A 16 -32.77 -11.01 -8.84
N LEU A 17 -32.58 -10.68 -10.13
CA LEU A 17 -31.32 -10.06 -10.59
C LEU A 17 -31.15 -8.64 -10.01
N ALA A 18 -32.23 -7.86 -9.89
CA ALA A 18 -32.18 -6.51 -9.31
C ALA A 18 -31.86 -6.52 -7.80
N VAL A 19 -32.35 -7.54 -7.07
CA VAL A 19 -32.06 -7.70 -5.63
C VAL A 19 -30.60 -8.16 -5.39
N MET A 20 -30.01 -8.96 -6.30
CA MET A 20 -28.60 -9.32 -6.20
C MET A 20 -27.64 -8.16 -6.54
N LEU A 21 -28.05 -7.18 -7.35
CA LEU A 21 -27.24 -5.99 -7.62
C LEU A 21 -27.32 -4.93 -6.51
N ALA A 22 -28.32 -5.02 -5.62
CA ALA A 22 -28.47 -4.09 -4.50
C ALA A 22 -27.74 -4.53 -3.20
N ALA A 23 -27.16 -5.73 -3.17
CA ALA A 23 -26.17 -6.09 -2.18
C ALA A 23 -24.89 -5.31 -2.49
N GLY A 24 -24.88 -4.04 -2.11
CA GLY A 24 -23.72 -3.17 -2.21
C GLY A 24 -22.54 -3.93 -1.65
N ALA A 25 -21.55 -4.24 -2.48
CA ALA A 25 -20.25 -4.69 -2.04
C ALA A 25 -19.70 -3.58 -1.15
N GLY A 26 -20.00 -3.64 0.14
CA GLY A 26 -19.34 -2.82 1.13
C GLY A 26 -17.86 -3.07 0.94
N VAL A 27 -17.14 -2.05 0.47
CA VAL A 27 -15.69 -2.11 0.32
C VAL A 27 -15.17 -2.48 1.69
N ALA A 28 -14.70 -3.70 1.85
CA ALA A 28 -14.12 -4.16 3.10
C ALA A 28 -12.92 -3.24 3.38
N GLN A 29 -13.14 -2.23 4.19
CA GLN A 29 -12.08 -1.38 4.68
C GLN A 29 -11.24 -2.27 5.59
N ALA A 30 -10.05 -2.61 5.14
CA ALA A 30 -9.14 -3.41 5.95
C ALA A 30 -8.73 -2.56 7.16
N ASP A 31 -9.41 -2.79 8.28
CA ASP A 31 -9.09 -2.15 9.54
C ASP A 31 -7.71 -2.63 10.01
N VAL A 32 -6.88 -1.74 10.51
CA VAL A 32 -5.65 -2.12 11.20
C VAL A 32 -5.92 -2.12 12.69
N TYR A 33 -5.53 -3.20 13.33
CA TYR A 33 -5.63 -3.35 14.79
C TYR A 33 -4.23 -3.26 15.40
N THR A 34 -4.13 -2.64 16.55
CA THR A 34 -2.89 -2.54 17.31
C THR A 34 -3.09 -2.98 18.75
N TRP A 35 -2.07 -3.56 19.32
CA TRP A 35 -1.98 -3.95 20.71
C TRP A 35 -0.54 -3.83 21.19
N THR A 36 -0.34 -3.46 22.44
CA THR A 36 0.98 -3.38 23.07
C THR A 36 1.08 -4.47 24.11
N ASP A 37 2.10 -5.31 24.04
CA ASP A 37 2.35 -6.38 25.01
C ASP A 37 2.94 -5.86 26.32
N ALA A 38 3.22 -6.79 27.27
CA ALA A 38 3.77 -6.47 28.58
C ALA A 38 5.20 -5.86 28.48
N ASP A 39 5.93 -6.17 27.42
CA ASP A 39 7.28 -5.68 27.17
C ASP A 39 7.29 -4.31 26.44
N GLY A 40 6.11 -3.72 26.23
CA GLY A 40 5.95 -2.44 25.54
C GLY A 40 6.06 -2.54 24.01
N VAL A 41 6.04 -3.74 23.44
CA VAL A 41 6.12 -3.96 22.00
C VAL A 41 4.74 -3.75 21.37
N ALA A 42 4.66 -2.85 20.40
CA ALA A 42 3.43 -2.62 19.64
C ALA A 42 3.29 -3.68 18.53
N HIS A 43 2.16 -4.36 18.52
CA HIS A 43 1.76 -5.30 17.49
C HIS A 43 0.73 -4.66 16.57
N PHE A 44 0.76 -5.01 15.28
CA PHE A 44 -0.16 -4.52 14.28
C PHE A 44 -0.64 -5.69 13.44
N THR A 45 -1.91 -5.67 13.03
CA THR A 45 -2.49 -6.63 12.09
C THR A 45 -3.69 -6.03 11.38
N ASN A 46 -3.94 -6.43 10.14
CA ASN A 46 -5.17 -6.13 9.41
C ASN A 46 -6.20 -7.27 9.52
N LEU A 47 -5.84 -8.37 10.15
CA LEU A 47 -6.76 -9.45 10.47
C LEU A 47 -7.47 -9.14 11.79
N ARG A 48 -8.80 -9.25 11.82
CA ARG A 48 -9.56 -8.98 13.05
C ARG A 48 -9.20 -10.01 14.12
N PRO A 49 -8.59 -9.60 15.25
CA PRO A 49 -8.20 -10.54 16.28
C PRO A 49 -9.41 -11.17 16.95
N SER A 50 -9.36 -12.45 17.24
CA SER A 50 -10.43 -13.23 17.91
C SER A 50 -10.41 -13.13 19.45
N GLY A 51 -9.80 -12.08 20.01
CA GLY A 51 -9.72 -11.85 21.46
C GLY A 51 -8.55 -10.92 21.81
N GLY A 52 -8.50 -10.46 23.07
CA GLY A 52 -7.41 -9.62 23.57
C GLY A 52 -7.72 -8.12 23.62
N LYS A 53 -6.70 -7.34 24.02
CA LYS A 53 -6.80 -5.87 24.22
C LYS A 53 -6.45 -5.08 22.96
N TRP A 54 -6.93 -5.53 21.80
CA TRP A 54 -6.69 -4.85 20.54
C TRP A 54 -7.50 -3.55 20.44
N LYS A 55 -6.85 -2.51 19.93
CA LYS A 55 -7.50 -1.25 19.54
C LYS A 55 -7.53 -1.19 18.02
N LYS A 56 -8.70 -0.85 17.46
CA LYS A 56 -8.79 -0.47 16.06
C LYS A 56 -8.08 0.87 15.87
N LEU A 57 -7.14 0.94 14.93
CA LEU A 57 -6.56 2.20 14.50
C LEU A 57 -7.63 2.93 13.68
N THR A 58 -8.22 3.94 14.27
CA THR A 58 -9.05 4.90 13.54
C THR A 58 -8.11 5.96 12.96
N TRP A 59 -7.98 5.96 11.64
CA TRP A 59 -7.32 7.05 10.92
C TRP A 59 -8.30 8.23 10.91
N VAL A 60 -8.11 9.15 11.85
CA VAL A 60 -8.81 10.43 11.80
C VAL A 60 -8.19 11.19 10.63
N GLU A 61 -9.02 11.58 9.65
CA GLU A 61 -8.58 12.54 8.64
C GLU A 61 -8.01 13.76 9.38
N PRO A 62 -6.83 14.27 9.00
CA PRO A 62 -6.35 15.52 9.58
C PRO A 62 -7.39 16.58 9.23
N ASP A 63 -8.01 17.12 10.27
CA ASP A 63 -8.96 18.22 10.18
C ASP A 63 -8.31 19.31 9.32
N SER A 64 -8.96 19.72 8.25
CA SER A 64 -8.45 20.66 7.26
C SER A 64 -8.18 22.07 7.83
N GLY A 65 -8.32 22.23 9.14
CA GLY A 65 -8.12 23.46 9.89
C GLY A 65 -6.99 23.46 10.91
N SER A 66 -6.43 22.32 11.30
CA SER A 66 -5.35 22.33 12.26
C SER A 66 -3.99 22.46 11.56
N LYS A 67 -3.34 23.61 11.74
CA LYS A 67 -1.90 23.81 11.56
C LYS A 67 -1.10 22.99 12.60
N ALA A 68 -1.48 21.76 12.84
CA ALA A 68 -0.61 20.80 13.47
C ALA A 68 0.47 20.49 12.43
N ALA A 69 1.54 21.29 12.48
CA ALA A 69 2.80 20.89 11.90
C ALA A 69 3.01 19.43 12.35
N ALA A 70 2.86 18.49 11.41
CA ALA A 70 3.21 17.13 11.64
C ALA A 70 4.63 17.16 12.20
N ARG A 71 4.78 16.91 13.50
CA ARG A 71 6.08 16.61 14.07
C ARG A 71 6.54 15.40 13.27
N ARG A 72 7.41 15.65 12.30
CA ARG A 72 8.10 14.62 11.53
C ARG A 72 8.83 13.78 12.56
N GLY A 73 8.24 12.65 12.89
CA GLY A 73 8.96 11.67 13.68
C GLY A 73 10.17 11.29 12.84
N SER A 74 11.38 11.56 13.34
CA SER A 74 12.60 11.35 12.60
C SER A 74 12.81 9.84 12.36
N CYS A 75 12.40 9.35 11.22
CA CYS A 75 12.98 8.16 10.65
C CYS A 75 14.34 8.59 10.10
N GLU A 76 15.43 8.26 10.78
CA GLU A 76 16.77 8.68 10.39
C GLU A 76 17.13 8.26 8.95
N ARG A 77 16.44 7.26 8.40
CA ARG A 77 16.55 6.78 7.01
C ARG A 77 15.62 7.48 6.03
N CYS A 78 14.39 7.83 6.46
CA CYS A 78 13.35 8.35 5.57
C CYS A 78 13.30 9.88 5.53
N ASP A 79 13.77 10.56 6.58
CA ASP A 79 13.66 12.02 6.71
C ASP A 79 14.81 12.81 6.05
N LYS A 80 15.88 12.13 5.60
CA LYS A 80 17.07 12.79 5.05
C LYS A 80 17.02 13.04 3.53
N ILE A 81 15.98 12.52 2.88
CA ILE A 81 15.85 12.65 1.43
C ILE A 81 14.87 13.78 1.14
N ALA A 82 15.39 15.00 1.01
CA ALA A 82 14.61 16.10 0.46
C ALA A 82 14.46 15.86 -1.04
N ALA A 83 13.21 15.78 -1.52
CA ALA A 83 12.95 15.69 -2.95
C ALA A 83 13.59 16.89 -3.68
N THR A 84 14.35 16.63 -4.71
CA THR A 84 14.93 17.66 -5.58
C THR A 84 13.86 18.33 -6.44
N ASP A 85 12.82 17.59 -6.82
CA ASP A 85 11.63 18.09 -7.50
C ASP A 85 10.53 18.40 -6.50
N THR A 86 10.18 19.68 -6.35
CA THR A 86 9.10 20.16 -5.47
C THR A 86 7.79 20.43 -6.20
N SER A 87 7.73 20.18 -7.53
CA SER A 87 6.52 20.39 -8.33
C SER A 87 5.37 19.50 -7.90
N PRO A 88 4.10 19.99 -7.89
CA PRO A 88 2.94 19.16 -7.59
C PRO A 88 2.75 18.02 -8.59
N GLU A 89 3.15 18.22 -9.83
CA GLU A 89 3.01 17.27 -10.94
C GLU A 89 3.82 15.98 -10.70
N ARG A 90 4.85 16.02 -9.85
CA ARG A 90 5.65 14.82 -9.52
C ARG A 90 4.81 13.68 -8.99
N PHE A 91 3.71 13.96 -8.30
CA PHE A 91 2.83 12.94 -7.72
C PHE A 91 2.02 12.17 -8.75
N HIS A 92 1.89 12.68 -9.99
CA HIS A 92 1.11 12.07 -11.07
C HIS A 92 1.96 11.67 -12.28
N ARG A 93 3.21 12.12 -12.33
CA ARG A 93 4.14 11.88 -13.45
C ARG A 93 4.31 10.41 -13.78
N TYR A 94 4.23 9.54 -12.79
CA TYR A 94 4.49 8.11 -12.93
C TYR A 94 3.23 7.25 -12.88
N ASP A 95 2.05 7.86 -12.93
CA ASP A 95 0.77 7.16 -12.87
C ASP A 95 0.63 6.03 -13.90
N PRO A 96 1.05 6.17 -15.16
CA PRO A 96 0.97 5.07 -16.12
C PRO A 96 1.76 3.82 -15.67
N PHE A 97 2.95 4.00 -15.12
CA PHE A 97 3.79 2.89 -14.64
C PHE A 97 3.26 2.29 -13.34
N ILE A 98 2.70 3.12 -12.46
CA ILE A 98 2.04 2.67 -11.23
C ILE A 98 0.81 1.82 -11.56
N LEU A 99 0.00 2.26 -12.53
CA LEU A 99 -1.19 1.54 -12.96
C LEU A 99 -0.81 0.20 -13.62
N GLU A 100 0.19 0.20 -14.51
CA GLU A 100 0.72 -1.01 -15.14
C GLU A 100 1.20 -2.02 -14.08
N ALA A 101 2.02 -1.59 -13.13
CA ALA A 101 2.52 -2.42 -12.05
C ALA A 101 1.39 -2.96 -11.14
N SER A 102 0.41 -2.12 -10.82
CA SER A 102 -0.77 -2.49 -10.06
C SER A 102 -1.56 -3.61 -10.74
N GLN A 103 -1.82 -3.47 -12.04
CA GLN A 103 -2.54 -4.46 -12.83
C GLN A 103 -1.78 -5.79 -12.92
N LEU A 104 -0.47 -5.73 -13.17
CA LEU A 104 0.36 -6.92 -13.33
C LEU A 104 0.54 -7.68 -12.01
N TYR A 105 0.86 -6.98 -10.94
CA TYR A 105 1.20 -7.61 -9.66
C TYR A 105 0.04 -7.64 -8.66
N ARG A 106 -1.13 -7.11 -9.01
CA ARG A 106 -2.32 -7.08 -8.14
C ARG A 106 -2.03 -6.42 -6.78
N ILE A 107 -1.23 -5.35 -6.79
CA ILE A 107 -0.99 -4.48 -5.64
C ILE A 107 -1.79 -3.20 -5.84
N PRO A 108 -2.59 -2.76 -4.85
CA PRO A 108 -3.41 -1.55 -4.99
C PRO A 108 -2.58 -0.31 -5.33
N VAL A 109 -3.05 0.51 -6.28
CA VAL A 109 -2.43 1.81 -6.65
C VAL A 109 -2.12 2.67 -5.42
N PRO A 110 -3.05 2.85 -4.45
CA PRO A 110 -2.77 3.60 -3.22
C PRO A 110 -1.57 3.08 -2.42
N LEU A 111 -1.33 1.76 -2.41
CA LEU A 111 -0.18 1.20 -1.69
C LEU A 111 1.13 1.49 -2.42
N ILE A 112 1.18 1.33 -3.74
CA ILE A 112 2.37 1.64 -4.54
C ILE A 112 2.73 3.12 -4.36
N ARG A 113 1.76 4.03 -4.47
CA ARG A 113 1.95 5.47 -4.26
C ARG A 113 2.43 5.79 -2.84
N ALA A 114 1.90 5.11 -1.82
CA ALA A 114 2.30 5.31 -0.44
C ALA A 114 3.76 4.93 -0.20
N VAL A 115 4.19 3.80 -0.77
CA VAL A 115 5.59 3.36 -0.69
C VAL A 115 6.50 4.35 -1.42
N ILE A 116 6.21 4.73 -2.65
CA ILE A 116 7.00 5.72 -3.41
C ILE A 116 7.11 7.05 -2.63
N LYS A 117 6.00 7.51 -2.04
CA LYS A 117 5.97 8.76 -1.26
C LYS A 117 6.88 8.71 -0.05
N VAL A 118 6.92 7.58 0.65
CA VAL A 118 7.74 7.41 1.87
C VAL A 118 9.20 7.15 1.53
N GLU A 119 9.48 6.39 0.46
CA GLU A 119 10.84 6.01 0.06
C GLU A 119 11.65 7.14 -0.57
N SER A 120 11.03 7.94 -1.44
CA SER A 120 11.77 8.91 -2.25
C SER A 120 11.08 10.28 -2.41
N ASP A 121 9.84 10.43 -1.92
CA ASP A 121 8.99 11.59 -2.27
C ASP A 121 8.89 11.82 -3.79
N TYR A 122 8.88 10.72 -4.56
CA TYR A 122 8.84 10.70 -6.03
C TYR A 122 10.14 11.18 -6.73
N ASP A 123 11.27 11.24 -6.03
CA ASP A 123 12.57 11.51 -6.65
C ASP A 123 13.19 10.22 -7.21
N THR A 124 13.45 10.20 -8.51
CA THR A 124 13.99 9.04 -9.23
C THR A 124 15.47 8.80 -8.99
N ARG A 125 16.21 9.80 -8.48
CA ARG A 125 17.68 9.76 -8.36
C ARG A 125 18.18 9.53 -6.95
N VAL A 126 17.28 9.36 -5.99
CA VAL A 126 17.66 9.13 -4.60
C VAL A 126 18.43 7.84 -4.46
N VAL A 127 19.55 7.92 -3.73
CA VAL A 127 20.33 6.76 -3.28
C VAL A 127 20.51 6.86 -1.77
N SER A 128 20.10 5.81 -1.06
CA SER A 128 20.26 5.75 0.40
C SER A 128 21.68 5.32 0.81
N SER A 129 22.00 5.45 2.09
CA SER A 129 23.26 4.94 2.67
C SER A 129 23.42 3.41 2.55
N MET A 130 22.35 2.69 2.25
CA MET A 130 22.32 1.24 2.03
C MET A 130 22.28 0.89 0.53
N ASP A 131 22.63 1.84 -0.35
CA ASP A 131 22.61 1.69 -1.80
C ASP A 131 21.22 1.35 -2.38
N CYS A 132 20.14 1.67 -1.66
CA CYS A 132 18.79 1.57 -2.20
C CYS A 132 18.55 2.73 -3.19
N LYS A 133 17.92 2.44 -4.35
CA LYS A 133 17.89 3.35 -5.50
C LYS A 133 16.47 3.69 -5.95
N GLY A 134 16.26 4.95 -6.32
CA GLY A 134 15.13 5.44 -7.07
C GLY A 134 13.82 5.50 -6.30
N LEU A 135 12.71 5.54 -7.05
CA LEU A 135 11.36 5.82 -6.55
C LEU A 135 10.91 4.93 -5.39
N MET A 136 11.16 3.63 -5.48
CA MET A 136 10.76 2.64 -4.48
C MET A 136 11.96 2.14 -3.65
N GLN A 137 13.11 2.81 -3.72
CA GLN A 137 14.33 2.49 -2.99
C GLN A 137 14.70 1.00 -3.07
N VAL A 138 14.89 0.53 -4.31
CA VAL A 138 15.23 -0.86 -4.59
C VAL A 138 16.69 -1.12 -4.22
N HIS A 139 16.93 -2.09 -3.33
CA HIS A 139 18.28 -2.51 -2.93
C HIS A 139 18.91 -3.37 -4.05
N PRO A 140 20.24 -3.32 -4.29
CA PRO A 140 20.91 -4.10 -5.34
C PRO A 140 20.60 -5.60 -5.31
N GLN A 141 20.52 -6.21 -4.13
CA GLN A 141 20.13 -7.62 -4.03
C GLN A 141 18.70 -7.86 -4.51
N VAL A 142 17.78 -6.91 -4.27
CA VAL A 142 16.39 -6.98 -4.77
C VAL A 142 16.34 -6.84 -6.29
N GLU A 143 17.21 -6.02 -6.89
CA GLU A 143 17.34 -5.94 -8.36
C GLU A 143 17.60 -7.32 -8.96
N ILE A 144 18.54 -8.07 -8.36
CA ILE A 144 18.92 -9.41 -8.77
C ILE A 144 17.78 -10.40 -8.51
N ASP A 145 17.26 -10.46 -7.28
CA ASP A 145 16.26 -11.42 -6.83
C ASP A 145 14.93 -11.26 -7.58
N MET A 146 14.57 -10.03 -7.93
CA MET A 146 13.37 -9.72 -8.70
C MET A 146 13.62 -9.73 -10.20
N GLY A 147 14.85 -9.93 -10.67
CA GLY A 147 15.17 -9.99 -12.08
C GLY A 147 14.89 -8.68 -12.81
N ALA A 148 15.30 -7.55 -12.22
CA ALA A 148 15.17 -6.26 -12.86
C ALA A 148 15.92 -6.23 -14.19
N GLN A 149 15.30 -5.63 -15.22
CA GLN A 149 15.89 -5.50 -16.54
C GLN A 149 16.08 -4.01 -16.87
N GLY A 150 17.31 -3.62 -17.18
CA GLY A 150 17.67 -2.25 -17.54
C GLY A 150 18.13 -1.38 -16.35
N ASP A 151 18.09 -0.07 -16.52
CA ASP A 151 18.53 0.89 -15.51
C ASP A 151 17.51 0.97 -14.36
N ILE A 152 17.97 0.72 -13.13
CA ILE A 152 17.10 0.79 -11.94
C ILE A 152 16.66 2.22 -11.61
N PHE A 153 17.31 3.25 -12.16
CA PHE A 153 16.85 4.64 -12.05
C PHE A 153 15.77 5.00 -13.08
N ASP A 154 15.52 4.13 -14.07
CA ASP A 154 14.36 4.27 -14.94
C ASP A 154 13.08 4.10 -14.12
N PRO A 155 12.13 5.06 -14.18
CA PRO A 155 10.94 5.05 -13.35
C PRO A 155 10.11 3.77 -13.48
N ARG A 156 9.94 3.29 -14.72
CA ARG A 156 9.15 2.07 -14.97
C ARG A 156 9.83 0.84 -14.39
N THR A 157 11.13 0.68 -14.65
CA THR A 157 11.94 -0.43 -14.14
C THR A 157 11.89 -0.47 -12.60
N ASN A 158 12.06 0.68 -11.96
CA ASN A 158 12.05 0.79 -10.50
C ASN A 158 10.70 0.43 -9.90
N ILE A 159 9.61 1.01 -10.42
CA ILE A 159 8.24 0.75 -9.95
C ILE A 159 7.86 -0.71 -10.15
N MET A 160 8.18 -1.29 -11.31
CA MET A 160 7.90 -2.69 -11.58
C MET A 160 8.63 -3.61 -10.60
N THR A 161 9.92 -3.35 -10.34
CA THR A 161 10.76 -4.15 -9.44
C THR A 161 10.28 -4.06 -7.99
N GLY A 162 10.05 -2.85 -7.48
CA GLY A 162 9.55 -2.63 -6.12
C GLY A 162 8.14 -3.20 -5.91
N THR A 163 7.25 -3.07 -6.89
CA THR A 163 5.89 -3.64 -6.81
C THR A 163 5.92 -5.17 -6.88
N ARG A 164 6.83 -5.75 -7.67
CA ARG A 164 7.06 -7.20 -7.69
C ARG A 164 7.51 -7.71 -6.33
N LEU A 165 8.41 -6.97 -5.65
CA LEU A 165 8.83 -7.30 -4.28
C LEU A 165 7.64 -7.26 -3.31
N LEU A 166 6.77 -6.23 -3.38
CA LEU A 166 5.55 -6.17 -2.55
C LEU A 166 4.67 -7.40 -2.77
N ARG A 167 4.46 -7.83 -4.02
CA ARG A 167 3.68 -9.04 -4.33
C ARG A 167 4.36 -10.30 -3.80
N TRP A 168 5.66 -10.40 -3.99
CA TRP A 168 6.44 -11.53 -3.51
C TRP A 168 6.37 -11.68 -1.97
N LEU A 169 6.43 -10.57 -1.24
CA LEU A 169 6.24 -10.53 0.22
C LEU A 169 4.81 -10.89 0.61
N ALA A 170 3.80 -10.27 -0.02
CA ALA A 170 2.39 -10.55 0.26
C ALA A 170 2.06 -12.04 0.14
N ASN A 171 2.60 -12.71 -0.88
CA ASN A 171 2.40 -14.14 -1.06
C ASN A 171 3.02 -15.01 0.07
N ARG A 172 3.98 -14.48 0.82
CA ARG A 172 4.65 -15.17 1.93
C ARG A 172 4.07 -14.89 3.30
N VAL A 173 3.22 -13.89 3.39
CA VAL A 173 2.56 -13.51 4.64
C VAL A 173 1.03 -13.54 4.50
N ASP A 174 0.52 -14.43 3.64
CA ASP A 174 -0.91 -14.69 3.42
C ASP A 174 -1.74 -13.42 3.11
N GLY A 175 -1.12 -12.45 2.43
CA GLY A 175 -1.74 -11.18 2.07
C GLY A 175 -1.87 -10.19 3.23
N ASP A 176 -1.25 -10.45 4.38
CA ASP A 176 -1.24 -9.49 5.49
C ASP A 176 -0.55 -8.19 5.05
N LEU A 177 -1.31 -7.10 4.99
CA LEU A 177 -0.85 -5.78 4.56
C LEU A 177 0.26 -5.25 5.47
N VAL A 178 0.09 -5.42 6.78
CA VAL A 178 1.03 -4.90 7.78
C VAL A 178 2.36 -5.61 7.67
N LEU A 179 2.34 -6.95 7.56
CA LEU A 179 3.55 -7.76 7.41
C LEU A 179 4.19 -7.55 6.03
N THR A 180 3.40 -7.33 4.98
CA THR A 180 3.93 -6.99 3.64
C THR A 180 4.74 -5.69 3.70
N ILE A 181 4.19 -4.64 4.30
CA ILE A 181 4.87 -3.34 4.43
C ILE A 181 6.10 -3.46 5.36
N ALA A 182 5.96 -4.14 6.50
CA ALA A 182 7.07 -4.35 7.42
C ALA A 182 8.20 -5.16 6.77
N GLY A 183 7.86 -6.19 5.99
CA GLY A 183 8.81 -7.01 5.25
C GLY A 183 9.51 -6.27 4.12
N TYR A 184 8.81 -5.32 3.47
CA TYR A 184 9.42 -4.47 2.46
C TYR A 184 10.61 -3.68 3.02
N HIS A 185 10.43 -3.12 4.20
CA HIS A 185 11.46 -2.31 4.85
C HIS A 185 12.51 -3.13 5.63
N ALA A 186 12.08 -4.15 6.38
CA ALA A 186 12.96 -4.90 7.27
C ALA A 186 13.53 -6.18 6.65
N GLY A 187 12.99 -6.62 5.51
CA GLY A 187 13.29 -7.88 4.87
C GLY A 187 12.53 -9.06 5.48
N LEU A 188 12.25 -10.07 4.65
CA LEU A 188 11.55 -11.30 5.06
C LEU A 188 12.28 -12.05 6.17
N GLY A 189 13.63 -12.05 6.15
CA GLY A 189 14.45 -12.68 7.19
C GLY A 189 14.21 -12.09 8.58
N SER A 190 13.97 -10.78 8.65
CA SER A 190 13.60 -10.13 9.92
C SER A 190 12.22 -10.54 10.39
N LEU A 191 11.23 -10.65 9.48
CA LEU A 191 9.91 -11.17 9.85
C LEU A 191 10.01 -12.59 10.38
N ALA A 192 10.72 -13.47 9.68
CA ALA A 192 10.90 -14.87 10.09
C ALA A 192 11.60 -14.97 11.48
N LYS A 193 12.64 -14.16 11.72
CA LYS A 193 13.33 -14.10 13.02
C LYS A 193 12.39 -13.77 14.17
N TYR A 194 11.36 -12.95 13.93
CA TYR A 194 10.39 -12.55 14.95
C TYR A 194 9.03 -13.25 14.79
N GLY A 195 9.02 -14.50 14.27
CA GLY A 195 7.84 -15.33 14.19
C GLY A 195 6.72 -14.75 13.33
N TYR A 196 7.07 -14.08 12.23
CA TYR A 196 6.13 -13.38 11.33
C TYR A 196 5.26 -12.36 12.05
N THR A 197 5.88 -11.59 12.93
CA THR A 197 5.31 -10.37 13.52
C THR A 197 6.09 -9.14 13.06
N VAL A 198 5.55 -7.94 13.34
CA VAL A 198 6.31 -6.70 13.04
C VAL A 198 7.56 -6.66 13.92
N PRO A 199 8.77 -6.62 13.33
CA PRO A 199 10.01 -6.59 14.10
C PRO A 199 10.06 -5.41 15.09
N PRO A 200 10.66 -5.57 16.28
CA PRO A 200 10.70 -4.55 17.31
C PRO A 200 11.67 -3.39 16.99
N TYR A 201 11.97 -3.17 15.74
CA TYR A 201 12.81 -2.07 15.30
C TYR A 201 12.02 -0.76 15.22
N ALA A 202 12.46 0.28 15.93
CA ALA A 202 11.77 1.56 15.97
C ALA A 202 11.56 2.15 14.56
N TYR A 203 12.57 2.07 13.70
CA TYR A 203 12.52 2.55 12.32
C TYR A 203 11.53 1.76 11.45
N THR A 204 11.41 0.43 11.62
CA THR A 204 10.42 -0.36 10.87
C THR A 204 8.99 -0.01 11.28
N ARG A 205 8.74 0.20 12.57
CA ARG A 205 7.42 0.60 13.06
C ARG A 205 7.04 2.00 12.59
N GLN A 206 8.00 2.93 12.56
CA GLN A 206 7.77 4.27 12.05
C GLN A 206 7.51 4.25 10.53
N TYR A 207 8.29 3.49 9.76
CA TYR A 207 8.05 3.27 8.34
C TYR A 207 6.65 2.73 8.08
N LEU A 208 6.29 1.65 8.79
CA LEU A 208 4.96 1.05 8.71
C LEU A 208 3.86 2.07 8.95
N LYS A 209 4.00 2.89 10.00
CA LYS A 209 3.05 3.96 10.31
C LYS A 209 2.93 4.96 9.14
N MET A 210 4.05 5.47 8.63
CA MET A 210 4.06 6.44 7.53
C MET A 210 3.42 5.87 6.25
N VAL A 211 3.75 4.64 5.87
CA VAL A 211 3.17 4.00 4.67
C VAL A 211 1.68 3.76 4.85
N LEU A 212 1.23 3.27 6.01
CA LEU A 212 -0.20 3.06 6.27
C LEU A 212 -0.99 4.37 6.25
N GLU A 213 -0.48 5.45 6.86
CA GLU A 213 -1.12 6.77 6.82
C GLU A 213 -1.31 7.25 5.38
N ARG A 214 -0.29 7.14 4.54
CA ARG A 214 -0.38 7.52 3.13
C ARG A 214 -1.28 6.59 2.33
N TYR A 215 -1.22 5.29 2.58
CA TYR A 215 -2.09 4.32 1.91
C TYR A 215 -3.57 4.63 2.14
N TYR A 216 -3.98 4.87 3.40
CA TYR A 216 -5.38 5.18 3.69
C TYR A 216 -5.80 6.54 3.16
N GLN A 217 -4.91 7.54 3.18
CA GLN A 217 -5.17 8.83 2.55
C GLN A 217 -5.44 8.67 1.06
N TYR A 218 -4.54 8.03 0.30
CA TYR A 218 -4.70 7.83 -1.14
C TYR A 218 -5.91 6.94 -1.48
N LYS A 219 -6.19 5.95 -0.66
CA LYS A 219 -7.39 5.12 -0.82
C LYS A 219 -8.68 5.91 -0.65
N ALA A 220 -8.75 6.81 0.32
CA ALA A 220 -9.90 7.69 0.51
C ALA A 220 -10.04 8.70 -0.65
N GLU A 221 -8.94 9.22 -1.19
CA GLU A 221 -8.94 10.09 -2.37
C GLU A 221 -9.47 9.34 -3.61
N GLU A 222 -9.01 8.12 -3.85
CA GLU A 222 -9.49 7.26 -4.94
C GLU A 222 -11.00 6.98 -4.82
N GLN A 223 -11.47 6.64 -3.63
CA GLN A 223 -12.90 6.40 -3.38
C GLN A 223 -13.75 7.65 -3.62
N ARG A 224 -13.27 8.82 -3.20
CA ARG A 224 -13.96 10.11 -3.47
C ARG A 224 -14.00 10.42 -4.97
N ALA A 225 -12.92 10.18 -5.69
CA ALA A 225 -12.86 10.37 -7.13
C ALA A 225 -13.86 9.45 -7.87
N LEU A 226 -13.94 8.18 -7.50
CA LEU A 226 -14.89 7.22 -8.05
C LEU A 226 -16.34 7.61 -7.75
N ALA A 227 -16.63 8.06 -6.52
CA ALA A 227 -17.95 8.52 -6.12
C ALA A 227 -18.38 9.80 -6.84
N ALA A 228 -17.42 10.65 -7.25
CA ALA A 228 -17.66 11.86 -8.03
C ALA A 228 -17.78 11.60 -9.55
N GLY A 229 -17.69 10.35 -10.02
CA GLY A 229 -17.83 9.98 -11.44
C GLY A 229 -16.66 10.40 -12.33
N ARG A 230 -15.48 10.53 -11.77
CA ARG A 230 -14.23 10.89 -12.47
C ARG A 230 -13.33 9.69 -12.68
#